data_f5988d6a72fb8066473da338a3895f07
#
_entry.id   f5988d6a72fb8066473da338a3895f07
#
_cell.length_a   1.000
_cell.length_b   1.000
_cell.length_c   1.000
_cell.angle_alpha   90.00
_cell.angle_beta   90.00
_cell.angle_gamma   90.00
#
_symmetry.space_group_name_H-M   'P 1'
#
loop_
_entity.id
_entity.type
_entity.pdbx_description
1 polymer ?
#
loop_
_entity_poly.entity_id
_entity_poly.type
_entity_poly.pdbx_seq_one_letter_code
_entity_poly.pdbx_strand_id
1 'polypeptide(L)'
;MKTKFDLWLEKVNEERKEYWESKFGYKPYEPLRVDKGRKYIRLWDGSSAWGFVSMVDGVNKGVPVKKGDLLKPQGWQGPAKHSRGNIFDGTDKWEYYGPNYLV
;
A
#
# COMPACT_ATOMS: atom_id res chain seq x y z
N MET A 1 -1.24 11.04 18.29
CA MET A 1 -1.19 9.57 18.46
C MET A 1 -1.18 8.89 17.09
N LYS A 2 -0.34 7.91 16.90
CA LYS A 2 -0.24 7.20 15.63
C LYS A 2 -1.31 6.11 15.53
N THR A 3 -1.96 6.02 14.38
CA THR A 3 -2.92 4.94 14.09
C THR A 3 -2.17 3.67 13.70
N LYS A 4 -2.89 2.55 13.62
CA LYS A 4 -2.32 1.30 13.10
C LYS A 4 -1.82 1.46 11.67
N PHE A 5 -2.53 2.25 10.85
CA PHE A 5 -2.08 2.56 9.50
C PHE A 5 -0.75 3.31 9.52
N ASP A 6 -0.61 4.32 10.39
CA ASP A 6 0.63 5.09 10.48
C ASP A 6 1.82 4.20 10.85
N LEU A 7 1.63 3.29 11.81
CA LEU A 7 2.67 2.35 12.23
C LEU A 7 3.02 1.38 11.09
N TRP A 8 2.03 0.89 10.36
CA TRP A 8 2.26 0.04 9.20
C TRP A 8 3.05 0.79 8.13
N LEU A 9 2.68 2.03 7.84
CA LEU A 9 3.35 2.84 6.83
C LEU A 9 4.81 3.11 7.19
N GLU A 10 5.09 3.38 8.47
CA GLU A 10 6.46 3.54 8.94
C GLU A 10 7.29 2.30 8.69
N LYS A 11 6.71 1.13 8.99
CA LYS A 11 7.38 -0.16 8.76
C LYS A 11 7.66 -0.38 7.27
N VAL A 12 6.67 -0.11 6.42
CA VAL A 12 6.83 -0.24 4.96
C VAL A 12 7.94 0.67 4.46
N ASN A 13 7.93 1.93 4.88
CA ASN A 13 8.95 2.88 4.45
C ASN A 13 10.34 2.50 4.95
N GLU A 14 10.43 1.97 6.17
CA GLU A 14 11.72 1.52 6.71
C GLU A 14 12.28 0.35 5.90
N GLU A 15 11.47 -0.66 5.59
CA GLU A 15 11.89 -1.81 4.79
C GLU A 15 12.22 -1.40 3.35
N ARG A 16 11.43 -0.50 2.76
CA ARG A 16 11.73 0.03 1.42
C ARG A 16 13.02 0.84 1.41
N LYS A 17 13.28 1.60 2.47
CA LYS A 17 14.51 2.38 2.59
C LYS A 17 15.74 1.47 2.65
N GLU A 18 15.67 0.38 3.41
CA GLU A 18 16.75 -0.60 3.48
C GLU A 18 17.03 -1.22 2.11
N TYR A 19 15.97 -1.60 1.39
CA TYR A 19 16.10 -2.13 0.03
C TYR A 19 16.75 -1.09 -0.90
N TRP A 20 16.27 0.16 -0.85
CA TRP A 20 16.78 1.26 -1.68
C TRP A 20 18.26 1.50 -1.43
N GLU A 21 18.66 1.57 -0.16
CA GLU A 21 20.05 1.82 0.20
C GLU A 21 20.98 0.70 -0.25
N SER A 22 20.48 -0.55 -0.24
CA SER A 22 21.29 -1.69 -0.71
C SER A 22 21.46 -1.71 -2.23
N LYS A 23 20.52 -1.13 -2.98
CA LYS A 23 20.54 -1.13 -4.45
C LYS A 23 21.00 0.20 -5.02
N PHE A 24 20.61 1.31 -4.42
CA PHE A 24 20.81 2.67 -4.94
C PHE A 24 21.31 3.61 -3.86
N GLY A 25 22.23 3.18 -3.02
CA GLY A 25 22.70 3.94 -1.85
C GLY A 25 23.32 5.30 -2.15
N TYR A 26 23.52 5.63 -3.41
CA TYR A 26 24.04 6.93 -3.84
C TYR A 26 22.96 8.00 -4.01
N LYS A 27 21.68 7.63 -3.84
CA LYS A 27 20.55 8.56 -3.94
C LYS A 27 19.72 8.53 -2.65
N PRO A 28 19.14 9.67 -2.23
CA PRO A 28 18.29 9.69 -1.05
C PRO A 28 16.99 8.92 -1.30
N TYR A 29 16.52 8.23 -0.26
CA TYR A 29 15.25 7.52 -0.31
C TYR A 29 14.09 8.50 -0.19
N GLU A 30 13.05 8.30 -1.00
CA GLU A 30 11.79 9.04 -0.91
C GLU A 30 10.69 8.12 -0.35
N PRO A 31 10.08 8.49 0.79
CA PRO A 31 9.01 7.68 1.36
C PRO A 31 7.74 7.73 0.51
N LEU A 32 6.87 6.74 0.70
CA LEU A 32 5.58 6.73 0.03
C LEU A 32 4.75 7.94 0.44
N ARG A 33 4.14 8.60 -0.54
CA ARG A 33 3.24 9.72 -0.32
C ARG A 33 1.83 9.20 -0.10
N VAL A 34 1.10 9.80 0.83
CA VAL A 34 -0.25 9.37 1.22
C VAL A 34 -1.29 10.35 0.67
N ASP A 35 -2.30 9.81 0.01
CA ASP A 35 -3.44 10.59 -0.48
C ASP A 35 -4.72 9.89 0.00
N LYS A 36 -5.41 10.52 0.96
CA LYS A 36 -6.60 9.92 1.58
C LYS A 36 -7.85 10.31 0.82
N GLY A 37 -8.51 9.30 0.20
CA GLY A 37 -9.80 9.46 -0.42
C GLY A 37 -10.93 9.05 0.51
N ARG A 38 -12.15 8.90 -0.05
CA ARG A 38 -13.34 8.54 0.73
C ARG A 38 -13.31 7.09 1.20
N LYS A 39 -12.96 6.17 0.31
CA LYS A 39 -12.97 4.73 0.58
C LYS A 39 -11.58 4.15 0.69
N TYR A 40 -10.60 4.75 0.02
CA TYR A 40 -9.25 4.21 -0.07
C TYR A 40 -8.22 5.27 0.26
N ILE A 41 -7.16 4.82 0.91
CA ILE A 41 -5.92 5.59 1.01
C ILE A 41 -5.06 5.16 -0.17
N ARG A 42 -4.68 6.13 -1.01
CA ARG A 42 -3.79 5.87 -2.14
C ARG A 42 -2.36 6.14 -1.72
N LEU A 43 -1.48 5.20 -2.05
CA LEU A 43 -0.05 5.34 -1.76
C LEU A 43 0.70 5.54 -3.07
N TRP A 44 1.55 6.57 -3.09
CA TRP A 44 2.31 6.95 -4.29
C TRP A 44 3.79 6.74 -4.07
N ASP A 45 4.44 6.15 -5.07
CA ASP A 45 5.90 6.10 -5.18
C ASP A 45 6.28 7.09 -6.28
N GLY A 46 6.64 8.32 -5.89
CA GLY A 46 6.83 9.38 -6.85
C GLY A 46 5.54 9.68 -7.62
N SER A 47 5.54 9.49 -8.91
CA SER A 47 4.37 9.69 -9.77
C SER A 47 3.61 8.39 -10.05
N SER A 48 4.05 7.27 -9.50
CA SER A 48 3.43 5.96 -9.72
C SER A 48 2.56 5.55 -8.53
N ALA A 49 1.38 5.01 -8.81
CA ALA A 49 0.52 4.46 -7.77
C ALA A 49 1.15 3.17 -7.23
N TRP A 50 1.54 3.16 -5.96
CA TRP A 50 2.14 2.00 -5.31
C TRP A 50 1.08 1.00 -4.88
N GLY A 51 -0.01 1.47 -4.30
CA GLY A 51 -1.08 0.62 -3.81
C GLY A 51 -2.21 1.40 -3.17
N PHE A 52 -3.23 0.68 -2.73
CA PHE A 52 -4.39 1.24 -2.05
C PHE A 52 -4.64 0.46 -0.77
N VAL A 53 -5.09 1.17 0.28
CA VAL A 53 -5.55 0.55 1.53
C VAL A 53 -7.01 0.95 1.73
N SER A 54 -7.88 -0.04 1.94
CA SER A 54 -9.29 0.23 2.17
C SER A 54 -9.48 0.87 3.55
N MET A 55 -10.25 1.94 3.61
CA MET A 55 -10.59 2.62 4.86
C MET A 55 -11.88 2.11 5.47
N VAL A 56 -12.65 1.31 4.73
CA VAL A 56 -13.98 0.87 5.13
C VAL A 56 -14.20 -0.58 4.70
N ASP A 57 -15.16 -1.23 5.35
CA ASP A 57 -15.69 -2.50 4.86
C ASP A 57 -16.66 -2.20 3.72
N GLY A 58 -16.63 -3.01 2.68
CA GLY A 58 -17.51 -2.80 1.54
C GLY A 58 -17.28 -3.79 0.43
N VAL A 59 -17.58 -3.37 -0.79
CA VAL A 59 -17.43 -4.19 -1.99
C VAL A 59 -16.69 -3.39 -3.05
N ASN A 60 -15.68 -4.02 -3.65
CA ASN A 60 -14.92 -3.43 -4.75
C ASN A 60 -15.09 -4.33 -5.97
N LYS A 61 -15.76 -3.83 -6.99
CA LYS A 61 -16.00 -4.57 -8.25
C LYS A 61 -16.59 -5.95 -8.01
N GLY A 62 -17.56 -6.04 -7.07
CA GLY A 62 -18.23 -7.27 -6.73
C GLY A 62 -17.50 -8.17 -5.74
N VAL A 63 -16.34 -7.78 -5.26
CA VAL A 63 -15.55 -8.57 -4.30
C VAL A 63 -15.56 -7.85 -2.95
N PRO A 64 -15.91 -8.56 -1.85
CA PRO A 64 -15.87 -7.95 -0.52
C PRO A 64 -14.47 -7.49 -0.14
N VAL A 65 -14.38 -6.30 0.44
CA VAL A 65 -13.15 -5.78 1.02
C VAL A 65 -13.38 -5.39 2.47
N LYS A 66 -12.36 -5.50 3.28
CA LYS A 66 -12.39 -5.14 4.69
C LYS A 66 -11.50 -3.94 4.95
N LYS A 67 -11.84 -3.17 5.97
CA LYS A 67 -10.99 -2.07 6.41
C LYS A 67 -9.57 -2.59 6.65
N GLY A 68 -8.60 -1.93 6.03
CA GLY A 68 -7.19 -2.33 6.12
C GLY A 68 -6.72 -3.26 5.01
N ASP A 69 -7.61 -3.70 4.11
CA ASP A 69 -7.18 -4.54 2.98
C ASP A 69 -6.26 -3.75 2.07
N LEU A 70 -5.13 -4.39 1.71
CA LEU A 70 -4.15 -3.84 0.78
C LEU A 70 -4.49 -4.29 -0.61
N LEU A 71 -4.56 -3.34 -1.55
CA LEU A 71 -4.97 -3.60 -2.93
C LEU A 71 -3.91 -3.09 -3.89
N LYS A 72 -3.65 -3.88 -4.94
CA LYS A 72 -2.76 -3.47 -6.01
C LYS A 72 -3.49 -2.47 -6.91
N PRO A 73 -2.79 -1.46 -7.47
CA PRO A 73 -3.43 -0.56 -8.43
C PRO A 73 -3.83 -1.29 -9.70
N GLN A 74 -5.02 -0.95 -10.22
CA GLN A 74 -5.43 -1.35 -11.57
C GLN A 74 -5.24 -0.14 -12.49
N GLY A 75 -4.12 0.51 -12.40
CA GLY A 75 -3.88 1.80 -12.98
C GLY A 75 -3.89 2.86 -11.89
N TRP A 76 -3.73 4.12 -12.24
CA TRP A 76 -3.60 5.20 -11.27
C TRP A 76 -4.96 5.64 -10.68
N GLN A 77 -6.07 5.26 -11.30
CA GLN A 77 -7.41 5.72 -10.91
C GLN A 77 -8.07 4.89 -9.81
N GLY A 78 -7.71 3.63 -9.66
CA GLY A 78 -8.38 2.80 -8.68
C GLY A 78 -7.68 1.50 -8.40
N PRO A 79 -8.16 0.77 -7.36
CA PRO A 79 -7.55 -0.49 -6.95
C PRO A 79 -7.98 -1.65 -7.83
N ALA A 80 -7.12 -2.67 -7.89
CA ALA A 80 -7.46 -3.95 -8.49
C ALA A 80 -8.50 -4.68 -7.64
N LYS A 81 -9.09 -5.72 -8.22
CA LYS A 81 -10.28 -6.38 -7.68
C LYS A 81 -10.05 -7.09 -6.35
N HIS A 82 -8.93 -7.81 -6.20
CA HIS A 82 -8.70 -8.67 -5.05
C HIS A 82 -7.68 -8.10 -4.07
N SER A 83 -7.95 -8.31 -2.77
CA SER A 83 -7.05 -7.93 -1.70
C SER A 83 -5.75 -8.74 -1.72
N ARG A 84 -4.64 -8.10 -1.31
CA ARG A 84 -3.33 -8.73 -1.07
C ARG A 84 -3.06 -8.87 0.42
N GLY A 85 -4.10 -9.16 1.19
CA GLY A 85 -4.01 -9.28 2.64
C GLY A 85 -4.42 -8.00 3.34
N ASN A 86 -4.37 -8.01 4.67
CA ASN A 86 -4.84 -6.92 5.50
C ASN A 86 -3.73 -6.41 6.41
N ILE A 87 -3.55 -5.08 6.47
CA ILE A 87 -2.47 -4.48 7.24
C ILE A 87 -2.70 -4.57 8.75
N PHE A 88 -3.95 -4.76 9.19
CA PHE A 88 -4.27 -4.81 10.62
C PHE A 88 -4.07 -6.19 11.24
N ASP A 89 -4.09 -7.26 10.43
CA ASP A 89 -3.88 -8.62 10.93
C ASP A 89 -2.54 -9.23 10.48
N GLY A 90 -1.71 -8.46 9.78
CA GLY A 90 -0.40 -8.89 9.37
C GLY A 90 -0.37 -9.82 8.16
N THR A 91 -1.50 -9.97 7.46
CA THR A 91 -1.56 -10.84 6.27
C THR A 91 -1.22 -10.11 4.98
N ASP A 92 -0.92 -8.82 5.05
CA ASP A 92 -0.56 -8.02 3.88
C ASP A 92 0.72 -8.53 3.23
N LYS A 93 0.68 -8.61 1.88
CA LYS A 93 1.83 -9.07 1.08
C LYS A 93 2.20 -8.01 0.05
N TRP A 94 3.43 -7.58 0.11
CA TRP A 94 3.94 -6.53 -0.77
C TRP A 94 5.45 -6.66 -0.95
N GLU A 95 5.93 -6.00 -2.02
CA GLU A 95 7.36 -5.87 -2.29
C GLU A 95 7.67 -4.38 -2.47
N TYR A 96 8.94 -4.07 -2.73
CA TYR A 96 9.37 -2.69 -2.92
C TYR A 96 8.47 -1.94 -3.92
N TYR A 97 8.06 -2.60 -4.99
CA TYR A 97 7.31 -1.99 -6.10
C TYR A 97 5.79 -1.96 -5.90
N GLY A 98 5.28 -2.56 -4.84
CA GLY A 98 3.85 -2.54 -4.54
C GLY A 98 3.32 -3.86 -4.01
N PRO A 99 1.99 -3.94 -3.79
CA PRO A 99 1.36 -5.18 -3.38
C PRO A 99 1.61 -6.31 -4.38
N ASN A 100 1.74 -7.53 -3.88
CA ASN A 100 2.10 -8.67 -4.73
C ASN A 100 1.00 -9.01 -5.75
N TYR A 101 1.42 -9.56 -6.89
CA TYR A 101 0.47 -10.15 -7.82
C TYR A 101 -0.15 -11.40 -7.21
N LEU A 102 -1.42 -11.65 -7.55
CA LEU A 102 -2.05 -12.93 -7.23
C LEU A 102 -1.50 -14.00 -8.17
N VAL A 103 -1.23 -15.16 -7.60
CA VAL A 103 -0.69 -16.28 -8.34
C VAL A 103 -1.82 -17.23 -8.72
#